data_1e023061c48872ded6dd618f515cdb93
#
_entry.id   1e023061c48872ded6dd618f515cdb93
#
_cell.length_a   1.000
_cell.length_b   1.000
_cell.length_c   1.000
_cell.angle_alpha   90.00
_cell.angle_beta   90.00
_cell.angle_gamma   90.00
#
_symmetry.space_group_name_H-M   'P 1'
#
loop_
_entity.id
_entity.type
_entity.pdbx_description
1 polymer ?
#
loop_
_entity_poly.entity_id
_entity_poly.type
_entity_poly.pdbx_seq_one_letter_code
_entity_poly.pdbx_strand_id
1 'polypeptide(L)'
;AMRRGRELEPQARAVYEARTGAWIDEVSLILTDDSRFGYSADGFRDDDGLIEIKVPMAADKLGAVWSSPETAHLEYIDQINGGLWITGRKYCDLIVYCPWLAPVGKDLFVKRIYRNEAAIEALESDLVDFMRLVDANLAVLRAPTKMTGRLKDEAPPWTDTYQPASSAASTLTPSNVPAPKTTAPAD
;
A
#
# COMPACT_ATOMS: atom_id res chain seq x y z
N ALA A 1 8.57 -0.90 -4.20
CA ALA A 1 8.60 -0.32 -2.85
C ALA A 1 7.75 -1.15 -1.88
N MET A 2 6.45 -1.33 -2.10
CA MET A 2 5.51 -2.02 -1.16
C MET A 2 5.94 -3.43 -0.74
N ARG A 3 6.38 -4.31 -1.69
CA ARG A 3 6.78 -5.68 -1.33
C ARG A 3 7.93 -5.71 -0.33
N ARG A 4 8.93 -4.85 -0.52
CA ARG A 4 10.11 -4.80 0.35
C ARG A 4 9.81 -4.18 1.71
N GLY A 5 8.86 -3.25 1.79
CA GLY A 5 8.34 -2.75 3.07
C GLY A 5 7.85 -3.92 3.92
N ARG A 6 6.90 -4.68 3.39
CA ARG A 6 6.33 -5.85 4.09
C ARG A 6 7.38 -6.92 4.48
N GLU A 7 8.42 -7.12 3.67
CA GLU A 7 9.50 -8.08 3.97
C GLU A 7 10.36 -7.62 5.16
N LEU A 8 10.46 -6.31 5.42
CA LEU A 8 11.29 -5.74 6.48
C LEU A 8 10.49 -5.31 7.73
N GLU A 9 9.16 -5.23 7.66
CA GLU A 9 8.32 -4.90 8.80
C GLU A 9 8.56 -5.81 10.02
N PRO A 10 8.63 -7.15 9.90
CA PRO A 10 8.92 -8.02 11.05
C PRO A 10 10.28 -7.74 11.67
N GLN A 11 11.28 -7.42 10.84
CA GLN A 11 12.62 -7.08 11.34
C GLN A 11 12.63 -5.71 12.04
N ALA A 12 11.94 -4.73 11.48
CA ALA A 12 11.79 -3.40 12.09
C ALA A 12 11.13 -3.51 13.46
N ARG A 13 10.06 -4.32 13.58
CA ARG A 13 9.36 -4.59 14.83
C ARG A 13 10.28 -5.22 15.86
N ALA A 14 10.99 -6.28 15.50
CA ALA A 14 11.92 -6.96 16.40
C ALA A 14 13.04 -6.02 16.91
N VAL A 15 13.59 -5.15 16.04
CA VAL A 15 14.60 -4.15 16.44
C VAL A 15 14.00 -3.10 17.35
N TYR A 16 12.75 -2.67 17.08
CA TYR A 16 12.05 -1.71 17.93
C TYR A 16 11.78 -2.29 19.32
N GLU A 17 11.26 -3.52 19.43
CA GLU A 17 11.01 -4.24 20.68
C GLU A 17 12.30 -4.41 21.49
N ALA A 18 13.38 -4.86 20.85
CA ALA A 18 14.67 -5.04 21.50
C ALA A 18 15.24 -3.73 22.08
N ARG A 19 15.00 -2.59 21.43
CA ARG A 19 15.53 -1.27 21.88
C ARG A 19 14.65 -0.57 22.91
N THR A 20 13.34 -0.82 22.85
CA THR A 20 12.39 -0.13 23.74
C THR A 20 11.92 -0.97 24.90
N GLY A 21 12.11 -2.29 24.86
CA GLY A 21 11.54 -3.23 25.82
C GLY A 21 10.02 -3.38 25.69
N ALA A 22 9.42 -2.79 24.66
CA ALA A 22 7.99 -2.89 24.41
C ALA A 22 7.65 -4.24 23.77
N TRP A 23 6.46 -4.73 24.03
CA TRP A 23 5.85 -5.86 23.32
C TRP A 23 4.85 -5.33 22.30
N ILE A 24 4.88 -5.89 21.09
CA ILE A 24 3.98 -5.48 20.01
C ILE A 24 3.06 -6.63 19.64
N ASP A 25 1.76 -6.39 19.78
CA ASP A 25 0.74 -7.30 19.31
C ASP A 25 0.49 -7.06 17.81
N GLU A 26 0.61 -8.13 17.03
CA GLU A 26 0.27 -8.08 15.61
C GLU A 26 -1.24 -7.98 15.43
N VAL A 27 -1.67 -7.07 14.58
CA VAL A 27 -3.07 -6.85 14.27
C VAL A 27 -3.32 -6.86 12.77
N SER A 28 -4.55 -7.19 12.43
CA SER A 28 -5.03 -7.17 11.05
C SER A 28 -5.76 -5.85 10.75
N LEU A 29 -6.52 -5.84 9.66
CA LEU A 29 -7.40 -4.74 9.30
C LEU A 29 -8.46 -4.50 10.40
N ILE A 30 -8.55 -3.26 10.84
CA ILE A 30 -9.56 -2.78 11.79
C ILE A 30 -10.55 -1.95 11.00
N LEU A 31 -11.83 -2.17 11.21
CA LEU A 31 -12.91 -1.46 10.52
C LEU A 31 -13.70 -0.61 11.52
N THR A 32 -14.27 0.49 11.03
CA THR A 32 -15.35 1.19 11.76
C THR A 32 -16.59 0.31 11.86
N ASP A 33 -17.49 0.60 12.81
CA ASP A 33 -18.71 -0.20 13.05
C ASP A 33 -19.59 -0.34 11.80
N ASP A 34 -19.64 0.70 10.96
CA ASP A 34 -20.34 0.71 9.69
C ASP A 34 -19.54 0.06 8.54
N SER A 35 -18.31 -0.37 8.80
CA SER A 35 -17.37 -0.97 7.85
C SER A 35 -17.04 -0.06 6.63
N ARG A 36 -17.24 1.25 6.75
CA ARG A 36 -16.98 2.21 5.68
C ARG A 36 -15.52 2.66 5.63
N PHE A 37 -14.84 2.63 6.76
CA PHE A 37 -13.43 2.97 6.89
C PHE A 37 -12.66 1.82 7.51
N GLY A 38 -11.40 1.69 7.13
CA GLY A 38 -10.53 0.67 7.66
C GLY A 38 -9.09 1.15 7.79
N TYR A 39 -8.42 0.60 8.79
CA TYR A 39 -7.01 0.86 9.05
C TYR A 39 -6.26 -0.46 9.23
N SER A 40 -5.17 -0.63 8.47
CA SER A 40 -4.25 -1.75 8.63
C SER A 40 -3.07 -1.27 9.47
N ALA A 41 -3.11 -1.57 10.76
CA ALA A 41 -2.03 -1.22 11.67
C ALA A 41 -0.84 -2.17 11.51
N ASP A 42 0.38 -1.65 11.69
CA ASP A 42 1.58 -2.48 11.72
C ASP A 42 1.79 -3.15 13.08
N GLY A 43 1.03 -2.74 14.10
CA GLY A 43 0.92 -3.37 15.40
C GLY A 43 0.36 -2.47 16.48
N PHE A 44 0.02 -3.09 17.61
CA PHE A 44 -0.38 -2.40 18.84
C PHE A 44 0.74 -2.48 19.86
N ARG A 45 0.99 -1.36 20.52
CA ARG A 45 1.88 -1.26 21.65
C ARG A 45 1.10 -0.99 22.93
N ASP A 46 1.19 -1.90 23.87
CA ASP A 46 0.44 -1.81 25.12
C ASP A 46 -1.06 -1.57 24.88
N ASP A 47 -1.81 -1.05 25.85
CA ASP A 47 -3.24 -0.79 25.70
C ASP A 47 -3.55 0.48 24.89
N ASP A 48 -2.61 1.41 24.80
CA ASP A 48 -2.85 2.79 24.36
C ASP A 48 -2.13 3.18 23.04
N GLY A 49 -1.18 2.38 22.58
CA GLY A 49 -0.29 2.75 21.49
C GLY A 49 -0.53 2.00 20.18
N LEU A 50 -0.30 2.70 19.07
CA LEU A 50 -0.11 2.15 17.73
C LEU A 50 1.38 2.14 17.38
N ILE A 51 1.77 1.30 16.43
CA ILE A 51 2.99 1.50 15.65
C ILE A 51 2.66 1.64 14.18
N GLU A 52 3.40 2.49 13.51
CA GLU A 52 3.40 2.67 12.06
C GLU A 52 4.84 2.53 11.56
N ILE A 53 5.11 1.56 10.70
CA ILE A 53 6.46 1.23 10.23
C ILE A 53 6.64 1.74 8.80
N LYS A 54 7.72 2.49 8.59
CA LYS A 54 8.14 2.95 7.28
C LYS A 54 9.54 2.46 6.96
N VAL A 55 9.71 1.94 5.74
CA VAL A 55 11.01 1.48 5.22
C VAL A 55 11.32 2.26 3.94
N PRO A 56 11.72 3.54 4.05
CA PRO A 56 12.01 4.35 2.88
C PRO A 56 13.27 3.84 2.17
N MET A 57 13.21 3.82 0.85
CA MET A 57 14.33 3.40 -0.03
C MET A 57 15.04 4.59 -0.67
N ALA A 58 14.38 5.75 -0.72
CA ALA A 58 14.91 6.95 -1.32
C ALA A 58 15.84 7.67 -0.35
N ALA A 59 17.02 8.05 -0.82
CA ALA A 59 18.06 8.66 0.03
C ALA A 59 17.66 10.02 0.60
N ASP A 60 16.87 10.78 -0.17
CA ASP A 60 16.30 12.07 0.26
C ASP A 60 15.33 11.92 1.42
N LYS A 61 14.45 10.91 1.38
CA LYS A 61 13.52 10.59 2.48
C LYS A 61 14.26 10.16 3.75
N LEU A 62 15.30 9.32 3.60
CA LEU A 62 16.14 8.93 4.72
C LEU A 62 16.91 10.13 5.29
N GLY A 63 17.45 10.97 4.41
CA GLY A 63 18.15 12.19 4.82
C GLY A 63 17.23 13.12 5.60
N ALA A 64 15.99 13.34 5.13
CA ALA A 64 15.00 14.19 5.76
C ALA A 64 14.68 13.76 7.20
N VAL A 65 14.53 12.45 7.45
CA VAL A 65 14.26 11.91 8.80
C VAL A 65 15.32 12.33 9.82
N TRP A 66 16.60 12.33 9.43
CA TRP A 66 17.70 12.63 10.32
C TRP A 66 18.10 14.11 10.34
N SER A 67 17.82 14.87 9.27
CA SER A 67 18.07 16.29 9.20
C SER A 67 16.96 17.16 9.81
N SER A 68 15.73 16.66 9.80
CA SER A 68 14.54 17.37 10.29
C SER A 68 13.61 16.43 11.06
N PRO A 69 14.07 15.86 12.18
CA PRO A 69 13.33 14.83 12.93
C PRO A 69 11.99 15.33 13.49
N GLU A 70 11.87 16.64 13.73
CA GLU A 70 10.65 17.29 14.23
C GLU A 70 9.51 17.25 13.19
N THR A 71 9.83 17.25 11.90
CA THR A 71 8.85 17.25 10.80
C THR A 71 8.73 15.92 10.07
N ALA A 72 9.56 14.93 10.39
CA ALA A 72 9.64 13.64 9.71
C ALA A 72 8.30 12.87 9.67
N HIS A 73 7.38 13.15 10.59
CA HIS A 73 6.06 12.54 10.68
C HIS A 73 5.00 13.18 9.78
N LEU A 74 5.22 14.40 9.28
CA LEU A 74 4.19 15.17 8.58
C LEU A 74 3.72 14.50 7.28
N GLU A 75 4.60 13.76 6.61
CA GLU A 75 4.24 12.97 5.41
C GLU A 75 3.21 11.86 5.73
N TYR A 76 3.14 11.42 6.99
CA TYR A 76 2.33 10.28 7.42
C TYR A 76 1.21 10.67 8.39
N ILE A 77 1.04 11.98 8.64
CA ILE A 77 0.18 12.45 9.72
C ILE A 77 -1.28 12.06 9.54
N ASP A 78 -1.80 12.10 8.31
CA ASP A 78 -3.19 11.75 8.05
C ASP A 78 -3.43 10.24 8.24
N GLN A 79 -2.46 9.41 7.84
CA GLN A 79 -2.52 7.97 8.09
C GLN A 79 -2.49 7.67 9.59
N ILE A 80 -1.63 8.35 10.35
CA ILE A 80 -1.51 8.21 11.81
C ILE A 80 -2.79 8.68 12.49
N ASN A 81 -3.33 9.85 12.13
CA ASN A 81 -4.57 10.36 12.69
C ASN A 81 -5.75 9.44 12.37
N GLY A 82 -5.84 8.91 11.16
CA GLY A 82 -6.84 7.92 10.76
C GLY A 82 -6.76 6.64 11.60
N GLY A 83 -5.55 6.14 11.84
CA GLY A 83 -5.33 4.99 12.72
C GLY A 83 -5.75 5.27 14.17
N LEU A 84 -5.38 6.42 14.71
CA LEU A 84 -5.76 6.84 16.06
C LEU A 84 -7.27 7.08 16.18
N TRP A 85 -7.91 7.61 15.14
CA TRP A 85 -9.37 7.78 15.07
C TRP A 85 -10.08 6.43 15.16
N ILE A 86 -9.78 5.51 14.23
CA ILE A 86 -10.47 4.20 14.12
C ILE A 86 -10.23 3.33 15.36
N THR A 87 -9.05 3.39 15.95
CA THR A 87 -8.68 2.51 17.09
C THR A 87 -8.96 3.10 18.46
N GLY A 88 -9.22 4.41 18.54
CA GLY A 88 -9.38 5.11 19.82
C GLY A 88 -8.09 5.22 20.64
N ARG A 89 -6.93 4.81 20.10
CA ARG A 89 -5.65 4.80 20.83
C ARG A 89 -5.10 6.20 21.04
N LYS A 90 -4.22 6.34 22.05
CA LYS A 90 -3.75 7.64 22.54
C LYS A 90 -2.52 8.17 21.83
N TYR A 91 -1.73 7.30 21.23
CA TYR A 91 -0.51 7.69 20.52
C TYR A 91 -0.13 6.67 19.42
N CYS A 92 0.71 7.12 18.51
CA CYS A 92 1.35 6.29 17.52
C CYS A 92 2.87 6.48 17.55
N ASP A 93 3.63 5.40 17.61
CA ASP A 93 5.08 5.45 17.39
C ASP A 93 5.35 5.22 15.90
N LEU A 94 5.72 6.29 15.21
CA LEU A 94 6.25 6.22 13.85
C LEU A 94 7.66 5.66 13.90
N ILE A 95 7.87 4.51 13.27
CA ILE A 95 9.12 3.80 13.19
C ILE A 95 9.64 3.90 11.75
N VAL A 96 10.80 4.53 11.56
CA VAL A 96 11.47 4.54 10.26
C VAL A 96 12.68 3.62 10.36
N TYR A 97 12.66 2.55 9.56
CA TYR A 97 13.65 1.50 9.61
C TYR A 97 14.49 1.43 8.33
N CYS A 98 15.81 1.41 8.49
CA CYS A 98 16.76 1.28 7.40
C CYS A 98 17.97 0.44 7.84
N PRO A 99 17.95 -0.89 7.64
CA PRO A 99 19.00 -1.80 8.12
C PRO A 99 20.40 -1.46 7.59
N TRP A 100 20.50 -0.83 6.43
CA TRP A 100 21.81 -0.43 5.84
C TRP A 100 22.50 0.69 6.61
N LEU A 101 21.81 1.43 7.47
CA LEU A 101 22.37 2.46 8.33
C LEU A 101 22.81 1.93 9.70
N ALA A 102 22.71 0.61 9.96
CA ALA A 102 23.16 -0.01 11.20
C ALA A 102 24.66 0.25 11.51
N PRO A 103 25.59 0.22 10.54
CA PRO A 103 26.99 0.50 10.82
C PRO A 103 27.26 1.89 11.41
N VAL A 104 26.35 2.84 11.18
CA VAL A 104 26.44 4.21 11.71
C VAL A 104 25.43 4.49 12.82
N GLY A 105 24.73 3.46 13.31
CA GLY A 105 23.76 3.56 14.41
C GLY A 105 22.48 4.33 14.05
N LYS A 106 22.15 4.43 12.78
CA LYS A 106 20.97 5.16 12.26
C LYS A 106 19.96 4.27 11.54
N ASP A 107 19.91 3.02 11.91
CA ASP A 107 19.01 2.02 11.32
C ASP A 107 17.58 2.10 11.80
N LEU A 108 17.33 2.70 12.98
CA LEU A 108 16.02 2.87 13.56
C LEU A 108 15.81 4.30 14.07
N PHE A 109 14.82 4.98 13.53
CA PHE A 109 14.29 6.24 14.05
C PHE A 109 12.89 6.00 14.60
N VAL A 110 12.58 6.55 15.76
CA VAL A 110 11.27 6.45 16.40
C VAL A 110 10.81 7.82 16.81
N LYS A 111 9.58 8.18 16.44
CA LYS A 111 8.92 9.40 16.88
C LYS A 111 7.53 9.09 17.37
N ARG A 112 7.23 9.48 18.61
CA ARG A 112 5.90 9.38 19.19
C ARG A 112 5.06 10.58 18.79
N ILE A 113 3.88 10.30 18.26
CA ILE A 113 2.85 11.27 17.89
C ILE A 113 1.65 11.00 18.78
N TYR A 114 1.27 11.99 19.58
CA TYR A 114 0.10 11.88 20.44
C TYR A 114 -1.17 12.23 19.68
N ARG A 115 -2.26 11.62 20.09
CA ARG A 115 -3.60 11.86 19.57
C ARG A 115 -3.94 13.34 19.70
N ASN A 116 -4.43 13.93 18.63
CA ASN A 116 -4.90 15.31 18.55
C ASN A 116 -6.35 15.33 18.07
N GLU A 117 -7.28 15.58 18.97
CA GLU A 117 -8.71 15.53 18.65
C GLU A 117 -9.11 16.52 17.57
N ALA A 118 -8.59 17.75 17.59
CA ALA A 118 -8.92 18.75 16.59
C ALA A 118 -8.46 18.34 15.17
N ALA A 119 -7.28 17.71 15.06
CA ALA A 119 -6.79 17.19 13.79
C ALA A 119 -7.59 15.98 13.31
N ILE A 120 -8.04 15.13 14.24
CA ILE A 120 -8.88 13.97 13.94
C ILE A 120 -10.27 14.41 13.50
N GLU A 121 -10.91 15.37 14.18
CA GLU A 121 -12.20 15.92 13.79
C GLU A 121 -12.18 16.54 12.39
N ALA A 122 -11.09 17.25 12.05
CA ALA A 122 -10.91 17.80 10.71
C ALA A 122 -10.81 16.68 9.65
N LEU A 123 -9.98 15.66 9.92
CA LEU A 123 -9.83 14.50 9.02
C LEU A 123 -11.15 13.73 8.86
N GLU A 124 -11.88 13.51 9.94
CA GLU A 124 -13.18 12.83 9.92
C GLU A 124 -14.19 13.60 9.05
N SER A 125 -14.23 14.93 9.19
CA SER A 125 -15.09 15.79 8.36
C SER A 125 -14.77 15.62 6.86
N ASP A 126 -13.50 15.66 6.49
CA ASP A 126 -13.05 15.48 5.09
C ASP A 126 -13.40 14.08 4.55
N LEU A 127 -13.23 13.04 5.38
CA LEU A 127 -13.58 11.66 5.03
C LEU A 127 -15.10 11.47 4.86
N VAL A 128 -15.92 12.10 5.69
CA VAL A 128 -17.39 12.07 5.55
C VAL A 128 -17.81 12.76 4.25
N ASP A 129 -17.23 13.89 3.92
CA ASP A 129 -17.53 14.60 2.65
C ASP A 129 -17.08 13.79 1.43
N PHE A 130 -15.91 13.15 1.50
CA PHE A 130 -15.47 12.22 0.48
C PHE A 130 -16.46 11.05 0.29
N MET A 131 -16.95 10.47 1.39
CA MET A 131 -17.92 9.36 1.30
C MET A 131 -19.28 9.79 0.74
N ARG A 132 -19.72 11.03 0.98
CA ARG A 132 -20.90 11.57 0.29
C ARG A 132 -20.73 11.63 -1.22
N LEU A 133 -19.54 12.02 -1.69
CA LEU A 133 -19.21 12.02 -3.11
C LEU A 133 -19.19 10.59 -3.68
N VAL A 134 -18.62 9.63 -2.95
CA VAL A 134 -18.63 8.22 -3.33
C VAL A 134 -20.07 7.70 -3.46
N ASP A 135 -20.92 7.97 -2.47
CA ASP A 135 -22.32 7.53 -2.49
C ASP A 135 -23.10 8.14 -3.66
N ALA A 136 -22.89 9.41 -3.95
CA ALA A 136 -23.52 10.09 -5.09
C ALA A 136 -23.09 9.44 -6.42
N ASN A 137 -21.80 9.15 -6.61
CA ASN A 137 -21.30 8.47 -7.80
C ASN A 137 -21.83 7.03 -7.93
N LEU A 138 -21.89 6.30 -6.83
CA LEU A 138 -22.48 4.96 -6.80
C LEU A 138 -23.95 4.97 -7.18
N ALA A 139 -24.71 5.98 -6.73
CA ALA A 139 -26.12 6.13 -7.12
C ALA A 139 -26.27 6.30 -8.65
N VAL A 140 -25.39 7.10 -9.26
CA VAL A 140 -25.37 7.27 -10.74
C VAL A 140 -25.05 5.95 -11.43
N LEU A 141 -24.04 5.22 -10.96
CA LEU A 141 -23.62 3.95 -11.56
C LEU A 141 -24.68 2.84 -11.41
N ARG A 142 -25.42 2.85 -10.30
CA ARG A 142 -26.49 1.88 -10.01
C ARG A 142 -27.82 2.24 -10.67
N ALA A 143 -27.99 3.47 -11.12
CA ALA A 143 -29.20 3.86 -11.82
C ALA A 143 -29.35 3.04 -13.12
N PRO A 144 -30.57 2.52 -13.41
CA PRO A 144 -30.78 1.77 -14.65
C PRO A 144 -30.46 2.67 -15.84
N THR A 145 -29.54 2.22 -16.68
CA THR A 145 -29.21 2.92 -17.92
C THR A 145 -30.45 2.92 -18.81
N LYS A 146 -31.08 4.07 -18.98
CA LYS A 146 -32.05 4.23 -20.05
C LYS A 146 -31.26 4.12 -21.35
N MET A 147 -31.27 2.94 -21.95
CA MET A 147 -30.78 2.79 -23.33
C MET A 147 -31.70 3.61 -24.25
N THR A 148 -31.45 4.92 -24.32
CA THR A 148 -32.05 5.81 -25.31
C THR A 148 -31.22 5.68 -26.60
N GLY A 149 -31.60 4.72 -27.42
CA GLY A 149 -31.02 4.55 -28.73
C GLY A 149 -30.80 3.09 -29.06
N ARG A 150 -31.58 2.55 -29.98
CA ARG A 150 -31.20 1.39 -30.72
C ARG A 150 -29.79 1.67 -31.25
N LEU A 151 -28.83 0.82 -30.92
CA LEU A 151 -27.56 0.82 -31.64
C LEU A 151 -27.95 0.69 -33.11
N LYS A 152 -27.75 1.75 -33.90
CA LYS A 152 -27.84 1.60 -35.33
C LYS A 152 -26.75 0.62 -35.68
N ASP A 153 -27.12 -0.44 -36.43
CA ASP A 153 -26.20 -1.42 -36.99
C ASP A 153 -25.34 -0.77 -38.10
N GLU A 154 -24.86 0.45 -37.87
CA GLU A 154 -23.87 1.09 -38.73
C GLU A 154 -22.51 0.58 -38.29
N ALA A 155 -21.88 -0.20 -39.15
CA ALA A 155 -20.50 -0.63 -38.96
C ALA A 155 -19.61 0.62 -38.67
N PRO A 156 -18.75 0.59 -37.66
CA PRO A 156 -17.91 1.74 -37.33
C PRO A 156 -17.00 2.06 -38.54
N PRO A 157 -16.73 3.34 -38.82
CA PRO A 157 -16.02 3.80 -40.02
C PRO A 157 -14.61 3.24 -40.22
N TRP A 158 -14.09 2.47 -39.25
CA TRP A 158 -12.78 1.82 -39.34
C TRP A 158 -12.85 0.35 -39.81
N THR A 159 -14.05 -0.22 -40.06
CA THR A 159 -14.16 -1.60 -40.56
C THR A 159 -13.83 -1.75 -42.04
N ASP A 160 -13.81 -0.62 -42.80
CA ASP A 160 -13.55 -0.67 -44.26
C ASP A 160 -12.04 -0.69 -44.61
N THR A 161 -11.14 -0.60 -43.64
CA THR A 161 -9.67 -0.54 -43.89
C THR A 161 -8.88 -1.77 -43.48
N TYR A 162 -9.52 -2.77 -42.85
CA TYR A 162 -8.85 -3.99 -42.50
C TYR A 162 -8.96 -5.04 -43.60
N GLN A 163 -8.00 -5.05 -44.54
CA GLN A 163 -7.74 -6.21 -45.37
C GLN A 163 -6.76 -7.13 -44.60
N PRO A 164 -7.18 -8.36 -44.23
CA PRO A 164 -6.23 -9.32 -43.69
C PRO A 164 -5.20 -9.63 -44.80
N ALA A 165 -3.92 -9.47 -44.46
CA ALA A 165 -2.84 -9.90 -45.34
C ALA A 165 -3.08 -11.36 -45.75
N SER A 166 -3.12 -11.60 -47.04
CA SER A 166 -3.26 -12.94 -47.66
C SER A 166 -2.26 -13.89 -46.96
N SER A 167 -2.80 -14.93 -46.33
CA SER A 167 -2.00 -16.01 -45.75
C SER A 167 -1.27 -16.76 -46.86
N ALA A 168 -0.04 -16.38 -47.13
CA ALA A 168 0.91 -17.25 -47.80
C ALA A 168 1.18 -18.43 -46.87
N ALA A 169 0.55 -19.55 -47.14
CA ALA A 169 0.83 -20.80 -46.44
C ALA A 169 2.28 -21.21 -46.72
N SER A 170 3.14 -20.92 -45.75
CA SER A 170 4.52 -21.44 -45.76
C SER A 170 4.48 -22.78 -45.02
N THR A 171 4.49 -23.86 -45.82
CA THR A 171 4.69 -25.24 -45.35
C THR A 171 6.11 -25.35 -44.82
N LEU A 172 6.29 -25.23 -43.51
CA LEU A 172 7.51 -25.62 -42.81
C LEU A 172 7.42 -27.10 -42.45
N THR A 173 8.20 -27.93 -43.17
CA THR A 173 8.50 -29.33 -42.82
C THR A 173 9.27 -29.39 -41.50
N PRO A 174 8.96 -30.31 -40.58
CA PRO A 174 9.72 -30.48 -39.35
C PRO A 174 10.93 -31.38 -39.62
N SER A 175 12.10 -30.81 -39.63
CA SER A 175 13.37 -31.58 -39.54
C SER A 175 14.34 -30.92 -38.61
N ASN A 176 14.85 -31.76 -37.67
CA ASN A 176 15.96 -31.55 -36.78
C ASN A 176 15.72 -30.77 -35.47
N VAL A 177 15.18 -31.50 -34.48
CA VAL A 177 15.45 -31.24 -33.07
C VAL A 177 16.52 -32.21 -32.60
N PRO A 178 17.70 -31.80 -32.14
CA PRO A 178 18.68 -32.70 -31.51
C PRO A 178 18.22 -33.09 -30.11
N ALA A 179 18.34 -34.37 -29.76
CA ALA A 179 17.97 -34.96 -28.48
C ALA A 179 18.81 -34.38 -27.31
N PRO A 180 18.22 -34.30 -26.09
CA PRO A 180 18.93 -33.83 -24.91
C PRO A 180 20.01 -34.87 -24.48
N LYS A 181 21.23 -34.38 -24.21
CA LYS A 181 22.32 -35.19 -23.65
C LYS A 181 22.01 -35.43 -22.15
N THR A 182 21.78 -36.69 -21.80
CA THR A 182 21.80 -37.19 -20.45
C THR A 182 23.22 -37.21 -19.89
N THR A 183 23.51 -36.43 -18.87
CA THR A 183 24.73 -36.61 -18.05
C THR A 183 24.40 -37.51 -16.88
N ALA A 184 25.07 -38.65 -16.80
CA ALA A 184 25.04 -39.56 -15.67
C ALA A 184 25.82 -39.00 -14.48
N PRO A 185 25.45 -39.34 -13.22
CA PRO A 185 26.25 -38.94 -12.06
C PRO A 185 27.53 -39.76 -11.99
N ALA A 186 28.60 -39.11 -11.61
CA ALA A 186 29.86 -39.76 -11.26
C ALA A 186 29.87 -40.12 -9.77
N ASP A 187 30.42 -41.27 -9.46
CA ASP A 187 30.64 -41.88 -8.15
C ASP A 187 31.36 -40.99 -7.14
#